data_02dacf135638d4bae0102ed04d1bde23
#
_entry.id   02dacf135638d4bae0102ed04d1bde23
#
_cell.length_a   1.000
_cell.length_b   1.000
_cell.length_c   1.000
_cell.angle_alpha   90.00
_cell.angle_beta   90.00
_cell.angle_gamma   90.00
#
_symmetry.space_group_name_H-M   'P 1'
#
loop_
_entity.id
_entity.type
_entity.pdbx_description
1 polymer ?
#
loop_
_entity_poly.entity_id
_entity_poly.type
_entity_poly.pdbx_seq_one_letter_code
_entity_poly.pdbx_strand_id
1 'polypeptide(L)'
;MRGAPLPWIITAGTGSLTRDGHVLIHVRGLVLADQPPVPPNLQGINPVPEFDAIVSCQTISGGTATIVTVSTGLFPASTAGNADINATVKLPQPCVAPIVFVDNPAFGWFAATGS
;
A
#
# COMPACT_ATOMS: atom_id res chain seq x y z
N MET A 1 10.18 -6.79 0.55
CA MET A 1 9.26 -5.79 1.15
C MET A 1 8.96 -6.20 2.58
N ARG A 2 8.95 -5.27 3.50
CA ARG A 2 8.73 -5.56 4.92
C ARG A 2 7.62 -4.65 5.48
N GLY A 3 6.97 -5.09 6.57
CA GLY A 3 6.00 -4.28 7.28
C GLY A 3 6.64 -3.14 8.05
N ALA A 4 5.85 -2.12 8.37
CA ALA A 4 6.30 -1.00 9.18
C ALA A 4 6.62 -1.46 10.62
N PRO A 5 7.61 -0.84 11.28
CA PRO A 5 8.07 -1.31 12.58
C PRO A 5 7.12 -1.00 13.74
N LEU A 6 6.23 -0.02 13.60
CA LEU A 6 5.25 0.33 14.61
C LEU A 6 3.85 -0.12 14.19
N PRO A 7 2.94 -0.37 15.15
CA PRO A 7 1.57 -0.77 14.80
C PRO A 7 0.77 0.39 14.22
N TRP A 8 0.09 0.11 13.12
CA TRP A 8 -0.81 1.03 12.42
C TRP A 8 -2.24 0.50 12.48
N ILE A 9 -3.20 1.42 12.47
CA ILE A 9 -4.62 1.11 12.33
C ILE A 9 -5.18 1.84 11.13
N ILE A 10 -6.28 1.33 10.59
CA ILE A 10 -6.97 1.93 9.45
C ILE A 10 -8.47 1.95 9.74
N THR A 11 -9.13 3.08 9.47
CA THR A 11 -10.57 3.20 9.63
C THR A 11 -11.33 2.59 8.47
N ALA A 12 -10.91 2.88 7.25
CA ALA A 12 -11.51 2.34 6.05
C ALA A 12 -10.51 2.38 4.89
N GLY A 13 -10.61 1.39 4.02
CA GLY A 13 -9.83 1.36 2.81
C GLY A 13 -10.60 0.63 1.72
N THR A 14 -10.61 1.20 0.53
CA THR A 14 -11.17 0.56 -0.66
C THR A 14 -10.14 0.63 -1.77
N GLY A 15 -10.12 -0.38 -2.61
CA GLY A 15 -9.20 -0.41 -3.72
C GLY A 15 -9.72 -1.23 -4.86
N SER A 16 -9.32 -0.86 -6.06
CA SER A 16 -9.60 -1.63 -7.25
C SER A 16 -8.37 -1.68 -8.15
N LEU A 17 -8.23 -2.78 -8.86
CA LEU A 17 -7.16 -3.00 -9.83
C LEU A 17 -7.80 -3.61 -11.07
N THR A 18 -7.62 -2.95 -12.21
CA THR A 18 -8.10 -3.46 -13.49
C THR A 18 -7.02 -4.28 -14.17
N ARG A 19 -7.42 -5.08 -15.17
CA ARG A 19 -6.48 -5.92 -15.93
C ARG A 19 -5.44 -5.09 -16.70
N ASP A 20 -5.79 -3.88 -17.09
CA ASP A 20 -4.89 -2.98 -17.82
C ASP A 20 -4.01 -2.16 -16.88
N GLY A 21 -4.07 -2.41 -15.57
CA GLY A 21 -3.15 -1.83 -14.60
C GLY A 21 -3.62 -0.54 -13.96
N HIS A 22 -4.91 -0.17 -14.06
CA HIS A 22 -5.43 0.98 -13.36
C HIS A 22 -5.64 0.65 -11.88
N VAL A 23 -4.96 1.39 -11.00
CA VAL A 23 -5.03 1.25 -9.56
C VAL A 23 -5.76 2.45 -8.98
N LEU A 24 -6.83 2.19 -8.25
CA LEU A 24 -7.60 3.23 -7.56
C LEU A 24 -7.76 2.81 -6.10
N ILE A 25 -7.21 3.60 -5.19
CA ILE A 25 -7.23 3.30 -3.76
C ILE A 25 -7.67 4.52 -2.99
N HIS A 26 -8.60 4.31 -2.05
CA HIS A 26 -9.01 5.33 -1.08
C HIS A 26 -8.67 4.83 0.30
N VAL A 27 -7.80 5.55 1.00
CA VAL A 27 -7.38 5.23 2.36
C VAL A 27 -7.92 6.29 3.29
N ARG A 28 -8.53 5.87 4.40
CA ARG A 28 -9.07 6.77 5.41
C ARG A 28 -8.64 6.31 6.79
N GLY A 29 -8.04 7.22 7.55
CA GLY A 29 -7.64 6.97 8.92
C GLY A 29 -6.53 5.96 9.10
N LEU A 30 -5.58 5.91 8.16
CA LEU A 30 -4.37 5.07 8.32
C LEU A 30 -3.36 5.83 9.16
N VAL A 31 -3.36 5.55 10.46
CA VAL A 31 -2.57 6.26 11.47
C VAL A 31 -1.87 5.27 12.39
N LEU A 32 -0.88 5.78 13.12
CA LEU A 32 -0.26 4.98 14.18
C LEU A 32 -1.27 4.67 15.28
N ALA A 33 -1.17 3.46 15.83
CA ALA A 33 -2.08 3.00 16.88
C ALA A 33 -2.00 3.90 18.12
N ASP A 34 -3.13 4.05 18.81
CA ASP A 34 -3.26 4.89 20.01
C ASP A 34 -2.88 4.10 21.26
N GLN A 35 -1.69 3.49 21.24
CA GLN A 35 -1.19 2.65 22.33
C GLN A 35 0.30 2.42 22.19
N PRO A 36 1.01 2.06 23.30
CA PRO A 36 2.40 1.63 23.20
C PRO A 36 2.56 0.44 22.25
N PRO A 37 3.69 0.32 21.52
CA PRO A 37 4.93 1.09 21.66
C PRO A 37 4.98 2.41 20.89
N VAL A 38 3.86 2.90 20.38
CA VAL A 38 3.83 4.20 19.69
C VAL A 38 4.05 5.33 20.71
N PRO A 39 5.03 6.23 20.48
CA PRO A 39 5.22 7.37 21.37
C PRO A 39 3.94 8.23 21.46
N PRO A 40 3.61 8.77 22.66
CA PRO A 40 2.35 9.50 22.86
C PRO A 40 2.10 10.64 21.88
N ASN A 41 3.15 11.33 21.44
CA ASN A 41 3.02 12.44 20.49
C ASN A 41 2.75 11.99 19.06
N LEU A 42 2.84 10.69 18.78
CA LEU A 42 2.57 10.11 17.45
C LEU A 42 1.31 9.24 17.42
N GLN A 43 0.72 8.97 18.59
CA GLN A 43 -0.48 8.13 18.64
C GLN A 43 -1.65 8.81 17.94
N GLY A 44 -2.37 8.05 17.11
CA GLY A 44 -3.57 8.53 16.42
C GLY A 44 -3.31 9.48 15.26
N ILE A 45 -2.07 9.64 14.82
CA ILE A 45 -1.74 10.47 13.66
C ILE A 45 -0.91 9.70 12.63
N ASN A 46 -0.88 10.23 11.43
CA ASN A 46 0.01 9.77 10.37
C ASN A 46 1.17 10.75 10.21
N PRO A 47 2.39 10.36 10.61
CA PRO A 47 3.57 11.22 10.42
C PRO A 47 4.19 11.10 9.03
N VAL A 48 3.68 10.20 8.19
CA VAL A 48 4.22 9.93 6.84
C VAL A 48 3.51 10.83 5.84
N PRO A 49 4.23 11.70 5.11
CA PRO A 49 3.59 12.70 4.24
C PRO A 49 3.03 12.12 2.92
N GLU A 50 3.48 10.94 2.53
CA GLU A 50 3.11 10.33 1.25
C GLU A 50 2.98 8.82 1.38
N PHE A 51 2.01 8.25 0.65
CA PHE A 51 1.87 6.81 0.48
C PHE A 51 2.01 6.46 -0.99
N ASP A 52 2.52 5.27 -1.28
CA ASP A 52 2.38 4.66 -2.59
C ASP A 52 1.61 3.34 -2.47
N ALA A 53 1.24 2.78 -3.61
CA ALA A 53 0.70 1.45 -3.67
C ALA A 53 1.68 0.55 -4.40
N ILE A 54 1.88 -0.65 -3.86
CA ILE A 54 2.68 -1.70 -4.48
C ILE A 54 1.73 -2.81 -4.89
N VAL A 55 1.76 -3.17 -6.16
CA VAL A 55 1.00 -4.33 -6.67
C VAL A 55 1.97 -5.49 -6.79
N SER A 56 1.67 -6.58 -6.09
CA SER A 56 2.45 -7.81 -6.14
C SER A 56 1.70 -8.83 -6.99
N CYS A 57 2.31 -9.29 -8.07
CA CYS A 57 1.73 -10.27 -8.99
C CYS A 57 2.57 -11.55 -8.99
N GLN A 58 1.89 -12.69 -9.08
CA GLN A 58 2.54 -13.92 -9.49
C GLN A 58 2.52 -13.99 -11.02
N THR A 59 3.66 -14.27 -11.62
CA THR A 59 3.79 -14.37 -13.07
C THR A 59 4.74 -15.52 -13.44
N ILE A 60 4.90 -15.75 -14.73
CA ILE A 60 5.82 -16.78 -15.23
C ILE A 60 6.88 -16.09 -16.07
N SER A 61 8.13 -16.35 -15.75
CA SER A 61 9.29 -15.83 -16.48
C SER A 61 10.23 -17.01 -16.79
N GLY A 62 10.50 -17.21 -18.08
CA GLY A 62 11.37 -18.31 -18.52
C GLY A 62 10.88 -19.69 -18.07
N GLY A 63 9.55 -19.89 -17.99
CA GLY A 63 8.95 -21.15 -17.54
C GLY A 63 8.91 -21.33 -16.03
N THR A 64 9.36 -20.35 -15.25
CA THR A 64 9.41 -20.42 -13.79
C THR A 64 8.45 -19.41 -13.17
N ALA A 65 7.66 -19.86 -12.18
CA ALA A 65 6.79 -18.98 -11.42
C ALA A 65 7.65 -18.00 -10.58
N THR A 66 7.29 -16.72 -10.61
CA THR A 66 8.02 -15.69 -9.88
C THR A 66 7.06 -14.60 -9.41
N ILE A 67 7.51 -13.78 -8.45
CA ILE A 67 6.73 -12.66 -7.94
C ILE A 67 7.36 -11.38 -8.45
N VAL A 68 6.53 -10.51 -9.04
CA VAL A 68 6.92 -9.20 -9.54
C VAL A 68 6.10 -8.14 -8.83
N THR A 69 6.76 -7.08 -8.36
CA THR A 69 6.08 -5.94 -7.74
C THR A 69 6.24 -4.70 -8.60
N VAL A 70 5.19 -3.89 -8.66
CA VAL A 70 5.20 -2.60 -9.36
C VAL A 70 4.63 -1.53 -8.44
N SER A 71 5.20 -0.32 -8.50
CA SER A 71 4.78 0.81 -7.66
C SER A 71 4.03 1.84 -8.48
N THR A 72 3.02 2.47 -7.85
CA THR A 72 2.29 3.59 -8.44
C THR A 72 3.06 4.91 -8.39
N GLY A 73 4.12 4.99 -7.57
CA GLY A 73 4.70 6.26 -7.16
C GLY A 73 3.97 6.85 -5.95
N LEU A 74 4.50 7.94 -5.40
CA LEU A 74 4.03 8.52 -4.15
C LEU A 74 2.86 9.48 -4.38
N PHE A 75 1.88 9.43 -3.47
CA PHE A 75 0.72 10.32 -3.45
C PHE A 75 0.59 10.97 -2.08
N PRO A 76 0.11 12.22 -1.99
CA PRO A 76 0.01 12.91 -0.71
C PRO A 76 -0.90 12.18 0.29
N ALA A 77 -0.49 12.19 1.54
CA ALA A 77 -1.27 11.66 2.65
C ALA A 77 -1.38 12.72 3.75
N SER A 78 -2.57 12.86 4.32
CA SER A 78 -2.80 13.83 5.40
C SER A 78 -2.35 13.26 6.75
N THR A 79 -2.21 14.14 7.76
CA THR A 79 -1.91 13.71 9.13
C THR A 79 -3.04 12.89 9.74
N ALA A 80 -4.26 13.02 9.21
CA ALA A 80 -5.39 12.17 9.59
C ALA A 80 -5.34 10.78 8.93
N GLY A 81 -4.35 10.52 8.09
CA GLY A 81 -4.16 9.23 7.43
C GLY A 81 -5.03 9.03 6.20
N ASN A 82 -5.40 10.09 5.53
CA ASN A 82 -6.24 10.02 4.32
C ASN A 82 -5.38 10.20 3.07
N ALA A 83 -5.58 9.34 2.10
CA ALA A 83 -4.91 9.41 0.82
C ALA A 83 -5.78 8.81 -0.28
N ASP A 84 -5.66 9.36 -1.47
CA ASP A 84 -6.29 8.82 -2.67
C ASP A 84 -5.19 8.54 -3.68
N ILE A 85 -5.11 7.29 -4.13
CA ILE A 85 -4.13 6.84 -5.10
C ILE A 85 -4.86 6.47 -6.37
N ASN A 86 -4.52 7.14 -7.47
CA ASN A 86 -5.12 6.90 -8.78
C ASN A 86 -3.98 6.91 -9.79
N ALA A 87 -3.62 5.72 -10.27
CA ALA A 87 -2.47 5.58 -11.16
C ALA A 87 -2.68 4.40 -12.10
N THR A 88 -1.94 4.40 -13.19
CA THR A 88 -1.85 3.27 -14.10
C THR A 88 -0.43 2.71 -14.05
N VAL A 89 -0.32 1.41 -13.81
CA VAL A 89 0.97 0.70 -13.76
C VAL A 89 1.00 -0.35 -14.85
N LYS A 90 2.21 -0.74 -15.23
CA LYS A 90 2.40 -1.81 -16.21
C LYS A 90 2.54 -3.13 -15.47
N LEU A 91 1.49 -3.94 -15.54
CA LEU A 91 1.48 -5.26 -14.91
C LEU A 91 2.22 -6.29 -15.76
N PRO A 92 2.88 -7.28 -15.12
CA PRO A 92 3.41 -8.42 -15.85
C PRO A 92 2.25 -9.23 -16.44
N GLN A 93 2.52 -9.99 -17.50
CA GLN A 93 1.55 -10.88 -18.12
C GLN A 93 2.05 -12.33 -18.02
N PRO A 94 1.34 -13.22 -17.34
CA PRO A 94 0.10 -12.98 -16.56
C PRO A 94 0.38 -12.30 -15.22
N CYS A 95 -0.64 -11.68 -14.63
CA CYS A 95 -0.64 -11.24 -13.23
C CYS A 95 -1.69 -12.06 -12.48
N VAL A 96 -1.25 -13.00 -11.67
CA VAL A 96 -2.10 -13.95 -10.95
C VAL A 96 -2.08 -13.63 -9.47
N ALA A 97 -3.24 -13.71 -8.82
CA ALA A 97 -3.42 -13.48 -7.38
C ALA A 97 -2.80 -12.13 -6.93
N PRO A 98 -3.17 -11.01 -7.55
CA PRO A 98 -2.57 -9.73 -7.19
C PRO A 98 -2.92 -9.33 -5.77
N ILE A 99 -1.93 -8.78 -5.06
CA ILE A 99 -2.08 -8.18 -3.74
C ILE A 99 -1.62 -6.74 -3.85
N VAL A 100 -2.40 -5.81 -3.28
CA VAL A 100 -2.07 -4.40 -3.26
C VAL A 100 -1.70 -4.00 -1.85
N PHE A 101 -0.51 -3.43 -1.69
CA PHE A 101 -0.02 -2.92 -0.41
C PHE A 101 0.00 -1.40 -0.44
N VAL A 102 -0.42 -0.78 0.67
CA VAL A 102 -0.18 0.65 0.91
C VAL A 102 1.14 0.77 1.65
N ASP A 103 2.04 1.57 1.13
CA ASP A 103 3.45 1.55 1.47
C ASP A 103 4.03 2.97 1.46
N ASN A 104 5.17 3.13 2.13
CA ASN A 104 6.12 4.21 1.88
C ASN A 104 7.52 3.59 1.81
N PRO A 105 8.33 3.88 0.77
CA PRO A 105 9.62 3.22 0.59
C PRO A 105 10.58 3.36 1.78
N ALA A 106 10.45 4.43 2.57
CA ALA A 106 11.30 4.67 3.74
C ALA A 106 10.80 3.93 4.99
N PHE A 107 9.52 3.55 5.08
CA PHE A 107 8.89 3.02 6.28
C PHE A 107 8.36 1.59 6.16
N GLY A 108 8.17 1.08 4.95
CA GLY A 108 7.59 -0.24 4.70
C GLY A 108 6.08 -0.18 4.44
N TRP A 109 5.44 -1.34 4.32
CA TRP A 109 4.02 -1.38 4.04
C TRP A 109 3.20 -1.28 5.34
N PHE A 110 2.04 -0.62 5.26
CA PHE A 110 1.14 -0.35 6.38
C PHE A 110 -0.14 -1.17 6.33
N ALA A 111 -0.64 -1.42 5.12
CA ALA A 111 -1.89 -2.13 4.92
C ALA A 111 -1.83 -2.91 3.61
N ALA A 112 -2.63 -3.97 3.52
CA ALA A 112 -2.68 -4.80 2.33
C ALA A 112 -4.11 -5.23 2.07
N THR A 113 -4.44 -5.44 0.78
CA THR A 113 -5.71 -6.02 0.35
C THR A 113 -5.46 -6.97 -0.80
N GLY A 114 -6.17 -8.09 -0.78
CA GLY A 114 -6.21 -9.03 -1.88
C GLY A 114 -7.32 -8.66 -2.86
N SER A 115 -7.18 -9.07 -4.10
CA SER A 115 -8.21 -8.89 -5.12
C SER A 115 -8.55 -10.18 -5.82
#